data_1d317ea8f55f58764b3765f93bcad384
#
_entry.id   1d317ea8f55f58764b3765f93bcad384
#
_cell.length_a   1.000
_cell.length_b   1.000
_cell.length_c   1.000
_cell.angle_alpha   90.00
_cell.angle_beta   90.00
_cell.angle_gamma   90.00
#
_symmetry.space_group_name_H-M   'P 1'
#
loop_
_entity.id
_entity.type
_entity.pdbx_description
1 polymer ?
#
loop_
_entity_poly.entity_id
_entity_poly.type
_entity_poly.pdbx_seq_one_letter_code
_entity_poly.pdbx_strand_id
1 'polypeptide(L)'
;MAKINLKSNNRLFSIITFILILSLIAYPIFSYLVLYLLPHLSIKKYLVHNIYYIIFIIPIALYFLIARLNYYILKIDSYVIDIKVYRTGVVSIFGFYYPKDFIDISHEMFENFAFYNRPYSFNKTLMINIKKENGTIKKKRFNLSFITQKEQRRISKVLEKIIAKNS
;
A
#
# COMPACT_ATOMS: atom_id res chain seq x y z
N MET A 1 8.67 -2.35 -28.05
CA MET A 1 8.42 -2.96 -26.73
C MET A 1 7.13 -2.41 -26.13
N ALA A 2 6.37 -3.24 -25.40
CA ALA A 2 5.13 -2.77 -24.77
C ALA A 2 5.49 -1.89 -23.56
N LYS A 3 5.04 -0.62 -23.57
CA LYS A 3 5.17 0.27 -22.43
C LYS A 3 4.14 -0.09 -21.36
N ILE A 4 4.55 -0.12 -20.10
CA ILE A 4 3.66 -0.26 -18.96
C ILE A 4 3.74 1.02 -18.13
N ASN A 5 2.59 1.61 -17.85
CA ASN A 5 2.44 2.66 -16.87
C ASN A 5 1.29 2.26 -15.95
N LEU A 6 1.63 1.71 -14.79
CA LEU A 6 0.68 1.30 -13.76
C LEU A 6 0.85 2.23 -12.55
N LYS A 7 -0.25 2.85 -12.19
CA LYS A 7 -0.36 3.68 -11.00
C LYS A 7 -1.43 3.09 -10.12
N SER A 8 -1.09 2.69 -8.89
CA SER A 8 -2.11 2.19 -7.98
C SER A 8 -3.04 3.33 -7.57
N ASN A 9 -4.34 3.08 -7.55
CA ASN A 9 -5.34 4.08 -7.13
C ASN A 9 -5.65 3.97 -5.63
N ASN A 10 -4.62 3.73 -4.80
CA ASN A 10 -4.78 3.53 -3.35
C ASN A 10 -5.00 4.83 -2.57
N ARG A 11 -5.13 5.97 -3.25
CA ARG A 11 -5.40 7.27 -2.61
C ARG A 11 -6.70 7.24 -1.82
N LEU A 12 -7.73 6.57 -2.36
CA LEU A 12 -9.01 6.38 -1.68
C LEU A 12 -8.83 5.64 -0.34
N PHE A 13 -8.02 4.58 -0.32
CA PHE A 13 -7.74 3.82 0.90
C PHE A 13 -6.97 4.64 1.94
N SER A 14 -6.09 5.54 1.53
CA SER A 14 -5.45 6.49 2.45
C SER A 14 -6.46 7.42 3.11
N ILE A 15 -7.42 7.93 2.34
CA ILE A 15 -8.49 8.78 2.85
C ILE A 15 -9.38 8.00 3.82
N ILE A 16 -9.80 6.80 3.45
CA ILE A 16 -10.60 5.91 4.32
C ILE A 16 -9.85 5.62 5.62
N THR A 17 -8.58 5.25 5.54
CA THR A 17 -7.74 4.99 6.73
C THR A 17 -7.66 6.22 7.64
N PHE A 18 -7.50 7.42 7.06
CA PHE A 18 -7.49 8.66 7.82
C PHE A 18 -8.81 8.92 8.53
N ILE A 19 -9.94 8.78 7.81
CA ILE A 19 -11.28 8.95 8.40
C ILE A 19 -11.49 7.96 9.55
N LEU A 20 -11.08 6.69 9.38
CA LEU A 20 -11.17 5.68 10.42
C LEU A 20 -10.33 6.04 11.65
N ILE A 21 -9.10 6.50 11.47
CA ILE A 21 -8.24 6.95 12.58
C ILE A 21 -8.85 8.17 13.28
N LEU A 22 -9.32 9.14 12.51
CA LEU A 22 -9.99 10.31 13.05
C LEU A 22 -11.23 9.93 13.86
N SER A 23 -12.04 8.99 13.35
CA SER A 23 -13.23 8.49 14.06
C SER A 23 -12.87 7.75 15.35
N LEU A 24 -11.75 7.00 15.39
CA LEU A 24 -11.27 6.35 16.61
C LEU A 24 -10.90 7.34 17.71
N ILE A 25 -10.36 8.50 17.33
CA ILE A 25 -9.96 9.55 18.26
C ILE A 25 -11.16 10.42 18.66
N ALA A 26 -11.95 10.84 17.67
CA ALA A 26 -13.07 11.76 17.88
C ALA A 26 -14.22 11.11 18.66
N TYR A 27 -14.48 9.83 18.43
CA TYR A 27 -15.58 9.13 19.05
C TYR A 27 -15.55 9.11 20.59
N PRO A 28 -14.45 8.71 21.27
CA PRO A 28 -14.41 8.75 22.74
C PRO A 28 -14.51 10.18 23.30
N ILE A 29 -13.92 11.16 22.59
CA ILE A 29 -14.03 12.57 23.00
C ILE A 29 -15.48 13.05 22.92
N PHE A 30 -16.14 12.77 21.79
CA PHE A 30 -17.55 13.12 21.59
C PHE A 30 -18.47 12.39 22.59
N SER A 31 -18.19 11.12 22.85
CA SER A 31 -18.92 10.30 23.82
C SER A 31 -18.83 10.87 25.23
N TYR A 32 -17.63 11.27 25.65
CA TYR A 32 -17.41 11.90 26.94
C TYR A 32 -18.19 13.23 27.04
N LEU A 33 -18.16 14.05 25.99
CA LEU A 33 -18.85 15.33 25.92
C LEU A 33 -20.37 15.15 26.01
N VAL A 34 -20.94 14.18 25.32
CA VAL A 34 -22.37 13.86 25.37
C VAL A 34 -22.79 13.41 26.77
N LEU A 35 -22.03 12.53 27.41
CA LEU A 35 -22.31 12.09 28.77
C LEU A 35 -22.19 13.23 29.81
N TYR A 36 -21.28 14.16 29.58
CA TYR A 36 -21.10 15.34 30.42
C TYR A 36 -22.26 16.33 30.30
N LEU A 37 -22.72 16.59 29.07
CA LEU A 37 -23.81 17.55 28.80
C LEU A 37 -25.20 16.96 29.08
N LEU A 38 -25.36 15.63 29.05
CA LEU A 38 -26.64 14.94 29.25
C LEU A 38 -26.54 13.90 30.40
N PRO A 39 -26.44 14.37 31.66
CA PRO A 39 -26.22 13.50 32.81
C PRO A 39 -27.36 12.51 33.06
N HIS A 40 -28.54 12.72 32.49
CA HIS A 40 -29.69 11.80 32.57
C HIS A 40 -29.55 10.57 31.64
N LEU A 41 -28.57 10.57 30.74
CA LEU A 41 -28.32 9.41 29.86
C LEU A 41 -27.64 8.29 30.64
N SER A 42 -28.32 7.14 30.78
CA SER A 42 -27.70 5.97 31.41
C SER A 42 -26.49 5.51 30.62
N ILE A 43 -25.33 5.41 31.24
CA ILE A 43 -24.08 4.91 30.63
C ILE A 43 -24.29 3.53 30.00
N LYS A 44 -25.09 2.64 30.64
CA LYS A 44 -25.41 1.33 30.11
C LYS A 44 -26.16 1.41 28.77
N LYS A 45 -27.17 2.29 28.66
CA LYS A 45 -27.94 2.47 27.43
C LYS A 45 -27.08 3.04 26.29
N TYR A 46 -26.17 3.94 26.64
CA TYR A 46 -25.23 4.52 25.69
C TYR A 46 -24.23 3.49 25.17
N LEU A 47 -23.62 2.69 26.03
CA LEU A 47 -22.67 1.62 25.65
C LEU A 47 -23.34 0.54 24.79
N VAL A 48 -24.54 0.11 25.14
CA VAL A 48 -25.28 -0.88 24.34
C VAL A 48 -25.59 -0.34 22.94
N HIS A 49 -26.00 0.93 22.82
CA HIS A 49 -26.27 1.54 21.52
C HIS A 49 -25.02 1.63 20.63
N ASN A 50 -23.85 1.77 21.24
CA ASN A 50 -22.58 1.93 20.55
C ASN A 50 -21.75 0.65 20.42
N ILE A 51 -22.29 -0.51 20.78
CA ILE A 51 -21.58 -1.80 20.74
C ILE A 51 -21.10 -2.14 19.32
N TYR A 52 -21.89 -1.78 18.29
CA TYR A 52 -21.53 -1.98 16.89
C TYR A 52 -20.29 -1.18 16.48
N TYR A 53 -20.11 0.02 17.04
CA TYR A 53 -18.90 0.81 16.81
C TYR A 53 -17.66 0.06 17.30
N ILE A 54 -17.73 -0.49 18.51
CA ILE A 54 -16.61 -1.23 19.13
C ILE A 54 -16.33 -2.51 18.35
N ILE A 55 -17.37 -3.28 18.01
CA ILE A 55 -17.22 -4.59 17.37
C ILE A 55 -16.75 -4.48 15.91
N PHE A 56 -17.20 -3.48 15.16
CA PHE A 56 -16.93 -3.40 13.73
C PHE A 56 -15.89 -2.33 13.38
N ILE A 57 -16.03 -1.11 13.88
CA ILE A 57 -15.16 0.00 13.46
C ILE A 57 -13.75 -0.14 13.99
N ILE A 58 -13.58 -0.51 15.26
CA ILE A 58 -12.26 -0.67 15.87
C ILE A 58 -11.43 -1.78 15.19
N PRO A 59 -11.93 -3.02 14.99
CA PRO A 59 -11.18 -4.05 14.29
C PRO A 59 -10.83 -3.69 12.85
N ILE A 60 -11.76 -3.05 12.12
CA ILE A 60 -11.51 -2.61 10.75
C ILE A 60 -10.39 -1.55 10.73
N ALA A 61 -10.45 -0.55 11.60
CA ALA A 61 -9.43 0.48 11.68
C ALA A 61 -8.05 -0.09 12.06
N LEU A 62 -7.99 -0.99 13.05
CA LEU A 62 -6.77 -1.70 13.43
C LEU A 62 -6.23 -2.53 12.27
N TYR A 63 -7.10 -3.22 11.54
CA TYR A 63 -6.70 -3.99 10.37
C TYR A 63 -6.02 -3.08 9.32
N PHE A 64 -6.59 -1.92 8.98
CA PHE A 64 -5.99 -0.99 8.02
C PHE A 64 -4.66 -0.39 8.51
N LEU A 65 -4.52 -0.15 9.82
CA LEU A 65 -3.26 0.29 10.42
C LEU A 65 -2.15 -0.76 10.29
N ILE A 66 -2.50 -2.04 10.53
CA ILE A 66 -1.56 -3.17 10.49
C ILE A 66 -1.23 -3.55 9.04
N ALA A 67 -2.18 -3.48 8.13
CA ALA A 67 -2.04 -3.91 6.73
C ALA A 67 -0.94 -3.15 5.95
N ARG A 68 -0.50 -1.99 6.44
CA ARG A 68 0.58 -1.19 5.85
C ARG A 68 0.44 -1.05 4.35
N LEU A 69 -0.69 -0.53 3.90
CA LEU A 69 -0.97 -0.34 2.49
C LEU A 69 0.06 0.61 1.85
N ASN A 70 0.44 0.31 0.62
CA ASN A 70 1.39 1.10 -0.13
C ASN A 70 0.74 1.61 -1.42
N TYR A 71 1.04 2.84 -1.77
CA TYR A 71 0.78 3.38 -3.10
C TYR A 71 2.01 3.11 -3.96
N TYR A 72 1.83 2.74 -5.21
CA TYR A 72 2.96 2.52 -6.11
C TYR A 72 2.74 3.12 -7.49
N ILE A 73 3.85 3.50 -8.10
CA ILE A 73 3.95 3.86 -9.50
C ILE A 73 4.97 2.92 -10.12
N LEU A 74 4.58 2.20 -11.15
CA LEU A 74 5.43 1.29 -11.90
C LEU A 74 5.38 1.70 -13.36
N LYS A 75 6.50 2.15 -13.87
CA LYS A 75 6.69 2.51 -15.28
C LYS A 75 7.77 1.62 -15.86
N ILE A 76 7.46 0.98 -16.96
CA ILE A 76 8.43 0.24 -17.77
C ILE A 76 8.36 0.82 -19.16
N ASP A 77 9.37 1.55 -19.52
CA ASP A 77 9.56 2.13 -20.86
C ASP A 77 10.49 1.25 -21.71
N SER A 78 10.91 1.72 -22.85
CA SER A 78 11.74 0.96 -23.80
C SER A 78 13.15 0.66 -23.28
N TYR A 79 13.65 1.44 -22.32
CA TYR A 79 15.02 1.38 -21.83
C TYR A 79 15.15 1.30 -20.30
N VAL A 80 14.10 1.71 -19.58
CA VAL A 80 14.17 1.96 -18.14
C VAL A 80 13.01 1.31 -17.41
N ILE A 81 13.31 0.79 -16.22
CA ILE A 81 12.34 0.30 -15.24
C ILE A 81 12.35 1.26 -14.06
N ASP A 82 11.30 2.06 -13.91
CA ASP A 82 11.09 3.00 -12.78
C ASP A 82 9.98 2.45 -11.87
N ILE A 83 10.32 2.15 -10.63
CA ILE A 83 9.38 1.70 -9.61
C ILE A 83 9.52 2.58 -8.38
N LYS A 84 8.43 3.20 -7.98
CA LYS A 84 8.32 4.04 -6.79
C LYS A 84 7.22 3.52 -5.91
N VAL A 85 7.54 3.21 -4.66
CA VAL A 85 6.58 2.76 -3.64
C VAL A 85 6.53 3.78 -2.52
N TYR A 86 5.34 4.24 -2.23
CA TYR A 86 5.04 5.22 -1.20
C TYR A 86 4.23 4.56 -0.09
N ARG A 87 4.54 4.87 1.15
CA ARG A 87 3.72 4.41 2.27
C ARG A 87 2.46 5.26 2.34
N THR A 88 1.29 4.58 2.34
CA THR A 88 0.03 5.28 2.61
C THR A 88 -0.08 5.54 4.12
N GLY A 89 -0.50 6.73 4.48
CA GLY A 89 -0.68 7.13 5.88
C GLY A 89 -1.11 8.59 5.96
N VAL A 90 -1.25 9.09 7.18
CA VAL A 90 -1.64 10.49 7.44
C VAL A 90 -0.76 11.49 6.69
N VAL A 91 0.54 11.22 6.61
CA VAL A 91 1.52 12.08 5.92
C VAL A 91 1.26 12.18 4.41
N SER A 92 0.70 11.12 3.78
CA SER A 92 0.40 11.14 2.34
C SER A 92 -0.78 12.05 1.97
N ILE A 93 -1.63 12.39 2.93
CA ILE A 93 -2.77 13.29 2.75
C ILE A 93 -2.32 14.74 2.67
N PHE A 94 -1.27 15.09 3.40
CA PHE A 94 -0.69 16.43 3.40
C PHE A 94 0.27 16.72 2.23
N GLY A 95 0.36 15.82 1.24
CA GLY A 95 1.14 16.06 0.02
C GLY A 95 2.63 15.78 0.11
N PHE A 96 3.14 15.30 1.24
CA PHE A 96 4.54 14.93 1.40
C PHE A 96 4.79 13.50 0.88
N TYR A 97 4.97 13.39 -0.44
CA TYR A 97 5.22 12.11 -1.10
C TYR A 97 6.72 11.86 -1.25
N TYR A 98 7.36 11.30 -0.23
CA TYR A 98 8.69 10.72 -0.42
C TYR A 98 8.55 9.22 -0.70
N PRO A 99 9.15 8.70 -1.78
CA PRO A 99 9.13 7.28 -2.03
C PRO A 99 9.91 6.57 -0.92
N LYS A 100 9.26 5.60 -0.28
CA LYS A 100 9.89 4.74 0.72
C LYS A 100 10.95 3.84 0.07
N ASP A 101 10.55 3.26 -1.07
CA ASP A 101 11.40 2.39 -1.87
C ASP A 101 11.28 2.83 -3.32
N PHE A 102 12.40 3.06 -3.98
CA PHE A 102 12.42 3.41 -5.39
C PHE A 102 13.55 2.70 -6.12
N ILE A 103 13.37 2.50 -7.39
CA ILE A 103 14.39 2.02 -8.30
C ILE A 103 14.16 2.69 -9.65
N ASP A 104 15.27 3.06 -10.26
CA ASP A 104 15.35 3.54 -11.64
C ASP A 104 16.58 2.89 -12.26
N ILE A 105 16.37 1.93 -13.13
CA ILE A 105 17.44 1.12 -13.72
C ILE A 105 17.23 0.94 -15.22
N SER A 106 18.35 0.83 -15.95
CA SER A 106 18.32 0.38 -17.34
C SER A 106 17.92 -1.09 -17.43
N HIS A 107 17.39 -1.51 -18.59
CA HIS A 107 17.06 -2.91 -18.82
C HIS A 107 18.28 -3.83 -18.70
N GLU A 108 19.48 -3.36 -19.09
CA GLU A 108 20.74 -4.11 -19.03
C GLU A 108 21.14 -4.52 -17.61
N MET A 109 20.79 -3.69 -16.61
CA MET A 109 21.05 -3.98 -15.21
C MET A 109 20.02 -4.96 -14.61
N PHE A 110 18.90 -5.22 -15.32
CA PHE A 110 17.84 -6.08 -14.83
C PHE A 110 18.14 -7.53 -15.13
N GLU A 111 18.27 -8.35 -14.08
CA GLU A 111 18.65 -9.76 -14.20
C GLU A 111 17.45 -10.70 -14.07
N ASN A 112 16.68 -10.56 -13.00
CA ASN A 112 15.58 -11.45 -12.70
C ASN A 112 14.56 -10.81 -11.77
N PHE A 113 13.35 -11.40 -11.70
CA PHE A 113 12.31 -10.97 -10.78
C PHE A 113 11.52 -12.14 -10.23
N ALA A 114 10.86 -11.93 -9.11
CA ALA A 114 9.90 -12.87 -8.54
C ALA A 114 8.75 -12.13 -7.85
N PHE A 115 7.53 -12.69 -7.97
CA PHE A 115 6.40 -12.25 -7.17
C PHE A 115 6.16 -13.20 -6.01
N TYR A 116 6.03 -12.63 -4.80
CA TYR A 116 5.66 -13.36 -3.60
C TYR A 116 4.28 -12.91 -3.12
N ASN A 117 3.37 -13.86 -2.99
CA ASN A 117 2.05 -13.63 -2.45
C ASN A 117 2.04 -14.08 -0.98
N ARG A 118 1.70 -13.18 -0.07
CA ARG A 118 1.44 -13.57 1.33
C ARG A 118 -0.03 -13.93 1.47
N PRO A 119 -0.37 -15.09 2.04
CA PRO A 119 -1.76 -15.44 2.33
C PRO A 119 -2.37 -14.36 3.23
N TYR A 120 -3.64 -14.06 3.01
CA TYR A 120 -4.43 -13.07 3.77
C TYR A 120 -3.89 -11.63 3.75
N SER A 121 -3.00 -11.29 2.81
CA SER A 121 -2.45 -9.94 2.66
C SER A 121 -2.88 -9.33 1.33
N PHE A 122 -3.31 -8.08 1.37
CA PHE A 122 -3.53 -7.29 0.15
C PHE A 122 -2.22 -6.86 -0.52
N ASN A 123 -1.09 -7.12 0.11
CA ASN A 123 0.23 -6.79 -0.40
C ASN A 123 0.86 -7.98 -1.12
N LYS A 124 1.27 -7.78 -2.36
CA LYS A 124 2.16 -8.68 -3.09
C LYS A 124 3.54 -8.08 -3.13
N THR A 125 4.56 -8.88 -2.92
CA THR A 125 5.94 -8.41 -2.96
C THR A 125 6.54 -8.73 -4.33
N LEU A 126 6.95 -7.70 -5.06
CA LEU A 126 7.78 -7.82 -6.24
C LEU A 126 9.24 -7.73 -5.81
N MET A 127 10.01 -8.77 -6.03
CA MET A 127 11.46 -8.79 -5.82
C MET A 127 12.15 -8.64 -7.18
N ILE A 128 13.14 -7.76 -7.25
CA ILE A 128 13.95 -7.51 -8.43
C ILE A 128 15.42 -7.73 -8.09
N ASN A 129 16.09 -8.50 -8.90
CA ASN A 129 17.54 -8.69 -8.87
C ASN A 129 18.17 -7.75 -9.90
N ILE A 130 19.16 -6.98 -9.45
CA ILE A 130 19.85 -5.97 -10.23
C ILE A 130 21.32 -6.34 -10.29
N LYS A 131 21.86 -6.45 -11.47
CA LYS A 131 23.30 -6.60 -11.71
C LYS A 131 23.95 -5.23 -11.69
N LYS A 132 24.88 -5.01 -10.77
CA LYS A 132 25.71 -3.79 -10.73
C LYS A 132 26.87 -3.90 -11.71
N GLU A 133 27.49 -2.78 -12.05
CA GLU A 133 28.68 -2.70 -12.92
C GLU A 133 29.83 -3.57 -12.44
N ASN A 134 29.96 -3.75 -11.13
CA ASN A 134 30.98 -4.63 -10.52
C ASN A 134 30.59 -6.12 -10.52
N GLY A 135 29.53 -6.52 -11.23
CA GLY A 135 29.05 -7.89 -11.32
C GLY A 135 28.26 -8.40 -10.11
N THR A 136 28.17 -7.62 -9.01
CA THR A 136 27.42 -8.05 -7.83
C THR A 136 25.90 -7.90 -8.05
N ILE A 137 25.12 -8.85 -7.51
CA ILE A 137 23.67 -8.84 -7.59
C ILE A 137 23.08 -8.16 -6.35
N LYS A 138 22.33 -7.08 -6.55
CA LYS A 138 21.56 -6.43 -5.50
C LYS A 138 20.09 -6.84 -5.60
N LYS A 139 19.53 -7.36 -4.50
CA LYS A 139 18.09 -7.69 -4.40
C LYS A 139 17.34 -6.52 -3.81
N LYS A 140 16.23 -6.10 -4.47
CA LYS A 140 15.33 -5.06 -3.99
C LYS A 140 13.89 -5.58 -3.95
N ARG A 141 13.16 -5.24 -2.89
CA ARG A 141 11.79 -5.71 -2.64
C ARG A 141 10.83 -4.54 -2.63
N PHE A 142 9.73 -4.67 -3.36
CA PHE A 142 8.67 -3.68 -3.47
C PHE A 142 7.34 -4.28 -3.04
N ASN A 143 6.68 -3.70 -2.05
CA ASN A 143 5.37 -4.14 -1.61
C ASN A 143 4.29 -3.38 -2.39
N LEU A 144 3.59 -4.08 -3.26
CA LEU A 144 2.54 -3.55 -4.13
C LEU A 144 1.18 -3.93 -3.55
N SER A 145 0.41 -2.96 -3.07
CA SER A 145 -0.91 -3.21 -2.49
C SER A 145 -2.00 -3.25 -3.56
N PHE A 146 -2.93 -4.19 -3.43
CA PHE A 146 -4.10 -4.36 -4.31
C PHE A 146 -3.80 -4.62 -5.79
N ILE A 147 -2.60 -5.10 -6.11
CA ILE A 147 -2.29 -5.49 -7.48
C ILE A 147 -3.15 -6.69 -7.88
N THR A 148 -3.87 -6.58 -8.97
CA THR A 148 -4.72 -7.64 -9.50
C THR A 148 -3.87 -8.74 -10.15
N GLN A 149 -4.43 -9.94 -10.28
CA GLN A 149 -3.76 -11.02 -11.02
C GLN A 149 -3.50 -10.66 -12.50
N LYS A 150 -4.42 -9.90 -13.12
CA LYS A 150 -4.27 -9.43 -14.49
C LYS A 150 -3.08 -8.48 -14.64
N GLU A 151 -2.94 -7.53 -13.73
CA GLU A 151 -1.80 -6.60 -13.70
C GLU A 151 -0.48 -7.34 -13.41
N GLN A 152 -0.48 -8.26 -12.45
CA GLN A 152 0.69 -9.09 -12.15
C GLN A 152 1.16 -9.86 -13.40
N ARG A 153 0.24 -10.55 -14.10
CA ARG A 153 0.56 -11.27 -15.35
C ARG A 153 1.07 -10.32 -16.43
N ARG A 154 0.51 -9.11 -16.52
CA ARG A 154 0.97 -8.11 -17.50
C ARG A 154 2.39 -7.64 -17.19
N ILE A 155 2.71 -7.37 -15.94
CA ILE A 155 4.05 -7.00 -15.49
C ILE A 155 5.02 -8.15 -15.76
N SER A 156 4.69 -9.39 -15.35
CA SER A 156 5.53 -10.56 -15.57
C SER A 156 5.89 -10.73 -17.04
N LYS A 157 4.90 -10.70 -17.94
CA LYS A 157 5.13 -10.82 -19.39
C LYS A 157 6.09 -9.80 -19.96
N VAL A 158 6.08 -8.56 -19.42
CA VAL A 158 6.98 -7.51 -19.92
C VAL A 158 8.38 -7.68 -19.33
N LEU A 159 8.49 -8.01 -18.05
CA LEU A 159 9.78 -8.28 -17.41
C LEU A 159 10.47 -9.52 -18.02
N GLU A 160 9.73 -10.59 -18.31
CA GLU A 160 10.24 -11.78 -19.01
C GLU A 160 10.79 -11.44 -20.39
N LYS A 161 10.13 -10.55 -21.15
CA LYS A 161 10.64 -10.08 -22.44
C LYS A 161 11.96 -9.28 -22.31
N ILE A 162 12.13 -8.55 -21.22
CA ILE A 162 13.37 -7.82 -20.96
C ILE A 162 14.49 -8.82 -20.66
N ILE A 163 14.23 -9.83 -19.82
CA ILE A 163 15.20 -10.88 -19.50
C ILE A 163 15.63 -11.61 -20.80
N ALA A 164 14.64 -12.06 -21.61
CA ALA A 164 14.93 -12.75 -22.87
C ALA A 164 15.72 -11.90 -23.87
N LYS A 165 15.72 -10.58 -23.74
CA LYS A 165 16.53 -9.68 -24.58
C LYS A 165 17.96 -9.52 -24.03
N ASN A 166 18.13 -9.69 -22.72
CA ASN A 166 19.42 -9.52 -22.03
C ASN A 166 20.22 -10.84 -21.99
N SER A 167 19.55 -12.00 -22.25
CA SER A 167 20.17 -13.32 -22.39
C SER A 167 20.71 -13.52 -23.79
#